data_b05ed397290206d195676ae46c917d4a
#
_entry.id   b05ed397290206d195676ae46c917d4a
#
_cell.length_a   1.000
_cell.length_b   1.000
_cell.length_c   1.000
_cell.angle_alpha   90.00
_cell.angle_beta   90.00
_cell.angle_gamma   90.00
#
_symmetry.space_group_name_H-M   'P 1'
#
loop_
_entity.id
_entity.type
_entity.pdbx_description
1 polymer ?
#
loop_
_entity_poly.entity_id
_entity_poly.type
_entity_poly.pdbx_seq_one_letter_code
_entity_poly.pdbx_strand_id
1 'polypeptide(L)'
;MHTTTTLPAAWDNFLDEEEPCPEGMYGPPRWLDDRGISALLAPYLCDGWDLGDYARFADLAGADARRLASLLPKDARDDRQNNAPRIIDLLRAASRIDGLALEGYVIRAPRRDERVSIDTVLVPESAIIAHTGSPIDEDRYPSYQHWLTLAAVLGLGDDAIPPDEMRVLIRDGSSTRWWWAWWD
;
A
#
# COMPACT_ATOMS: atom_id res chain seq x y z
N MET A 1 3.27 69.75 13.00
CA MET A 1 3.28 68.68 14.00
C MET A 1 2.97 67.36 13.29
N HIS A 2 3.98 66.60 12.93
CA HIS A 2 3.81 65.27 12.33
C HIS A 2 3.94 64.23 13.45
N THR A 3 2.85 63.57 13.71
CA THR A 3 2.80 62.42 14.63
C THR A 3 3.27 61.16 13.88
N THR A 4 4.46 60.71 14.19
CA THR A 4 5.00 59.43 13.73
C THR A 4 4.36 58.31 14.53
N THR A 5 3.48 57.53 13.93
CA THR A 5 2.92 56.32 14.54
C THR A 5 3.94 55.20 14.38
N THR A 6 4.59 54.84 15.47
CA THR A 6 5.44 53.66 15.54
C THR A 6 4.56 52.43 15.64
N LEU A 7 4.60 51.56 14.63
CA LEU A 7 3.98 50.22 14.69
C LEU A 7 4.71 49.36 15.70
N PRO A 8 4.03 48.58 16.53
CA PRO A 8 4.67 47.70 17.48
C PRO A 8 5.39 46.54 16.77
N ALA A 9 6.63 46.30 17.19
CA ALA A 9 7.44 45.18 16.79
C ALA A 9 6.82 43.88 17.37
N ALA A 10 5.88 43.26 16.64
CA ALA A 10 5.21 42.00 17.02
C ALA A 10 5.59 40.87 16.06
N TRP A 11 6.64 41.01 15.26
CA TRP A 11 7.03 40.00 14.29
C TRP A 11 8.36 39.29 14.63
N ASP A 12 9.05 39.68 15.69
CA ASP A 12 10.37 39.11 16.05
C ASP A 12 10.31 37.90 16.97
N ASN A 13 9.13 37.41 17.37
CA ASN A 13 8.98 36.25 18.26
C ASN A 13 8.54 34.97 17.57
N PHE A 14 8.65 34.87 16.25
CA PHE A 14 8.38 33.61 15.52
C PHE A 14 9.64 32.88 15.05
N LEU A 15 10.80 33.27 15.55
CA LEU A 15 12.04 32.54 15.31
C LEU A 15 12.44 31.79 16.57
N ASP A 16 12.50 30.47 16.41
CA ASP A 16 13.32 29.55 17.23
C ASP A 16 12.76 29.08 18.58
N GLU A 17 11.57 28.53 18.61
CA GLU A 17 11.45 27.23 19.24
C GLU A 17 11.35 26.22 18.08
N GLU A 18 12.44 25.52 17.77
CA GLU A 18 12.37 24.26 17.02
C GLU A 18 11.45 23.35 17.84
N GLU A 19 10.17 23.31 17.47
CA GLU A 19 9.31 22.23 17.96
C GLU A 19 10.03 20.94 17.63
N PRO A 20 10.23 20.03 18.60
CA PRO A 20 10.86 18.75 18.34
C PRO A 20 10.11 18.16 17.14
N CYS A 21 10.88 17.85 16.08
CA CYS A 21 10.34 17.30 14.85
C CYS A 21 9.44 16.12 15.23
N PRO A 22 8.12 16.19 15.01
CA PRO A 22 7.25 15.09 15.42
C PRO A 22 7.83 13.82 14.82
N GLU A 23 7.86 12.75 15.61
CA GLU A 23 8.15 11.41 15.09
C GLU A 23 7.35 11.20 13.81
N GLY A 24 7.95 10.55 12.81
CA GLY A 24 7.25 10.26 11.58
C GLY A 24 6.02 9.38 11.83
N MET A 25 5.21 9.17 10.81
CA MET A 25 3.90 8.51 10.92
C MET A 25 3.94 7.14 11.64
N TYR A 26 4.99 6.35 11.41
CA TYR A 26 5.15 4.99 11.99
C TYR A 26 6.51 4.74 12.63
N GLY A 27 7.36 5.74 12.70
CA GLY A 27 8.69 5.63 13.27
C GLY A 27 9.53 6.87 13.07
N PRO A 28 10.78 6.90 13.58
CA PRO A 28 11.68 8.02 13.38
C PRO A 28 12.02 8.17 11.89
N PRO A 29 12.48 9.35 11.44
CA PRO A 29 12.90 9.56 10.07
C PRO A 29 13.88 8.47 9.60
N ARG A 30 13.68 7.96 8.37
CA ARG A 30 14.43 6.87 7.73
C ARG A 30 14.13 5.46 8.28
N TRP A 31 13.05 5.28 9.03
CA TRP A 31 12.71 3.97 9.58
C TRP A 31 12.55 2.87 8.52
N LEU A 32 12.15 3.23 7.28
CA LEU A 32 12.08 2.27 6.17
C LEU A 32 13.47 1.73 5.79
N ASP A 33 14.46 2.61 5.72
CA ASP A 33 15.85 2.23 5.43
C ASP A 33 16.45 1.44 6.59
N ASP A 34 16.29 1.93 7.81
CA ASP A 34 16.87 1.34 9.02
C ASP A 34 16.33 -0.06 9.30
N ARG A 35 15.09 -0.34 8.90
CA ARG A 35 14.48 -1.68 8.98
C ARG A 35 14.76 -2.56 7.77
N GLY A 36 15.45 -2.04 6.74
CA GLY A 36 15.75 -2.77 5.50
C GLY A 36 14.58 -2.93 4.55
N ILE A 37 13.48 -2.18 4.76
CA ILE A 37 12.27 -2.25 3.91
C ILE A 37 12.55 -1.70 2.52
N SER A 38 13.27 -0.57 2.41
CA SER A 38 13.66 -0.01 1.12
C SER A 38 14.50 -1.01 0.29
N ALA A 39 15.41 -1.72 0.94
CA ALA A 39 16.23 -2.74 0.28
C ALA A 39 15.39 -3.97 -0.15
N LEU A 40 14.42 -4.38 0.68
CA LEU A 40 13.51 -5.47 0.34
C LEU A 40 12.64 -5.12 -0.87
N LEU A 41 12.13 -3.90 -0.95
CA LEU A 41 11.23 -3.45 -2.03
C LEU A 41 11.98 -3.06 -3.31
N ALA A 42 13.29 -2.81 -3.26
CA ALA A 42 14.07 -2.36 -4.42
C ALA A 42 13.88 -3.21 -5.70
N PRO A 43 13.82 -4.56 -5.65
CA PRO A 43 13.60 -5.39 -6.84
C PRO A 43 12.19 -5.25 -7.46
N TYR A 44 11.23 -4.71 -6.70
CA TYR A 44 9.82 -4.59 -7.07
C TYR A 44 9.46 -3.19 -7.59
N LEU A 45 10.38 -2.22 -7.52
CA LEU A 45 10.11 -0.84 -7.94
C LEU A 45 9.95 -0.77 -9.47
N CYS A 46 8.86 -0.14 -9.91
CA CYS A 46 8.53 0.00 -11.33
C CYS A 46 9.53 0.90 -12.07
N ASP A 47 9.87 2.05 -11.47
CA ASP A 47 10.74 3.09 -12.05
C ASP A 47 11.97 3.37 -11.15
N GLY A 48 12.31 2.42 -10.27
CA GLY A 48 13.36 2.63 -9.27
C GLY A 48 13.03 3.78 -8.31
N TRP A 49 14.07 4.41 -7.75
CA TRP A 49 13.94 5.59 -6.88
C TRP A 49 14.09 6.92 -7.64
N ASP A 50 13.89 6.92 -8.96
CA ASP A 50 14.13 8.10 -9.81
C ASP A 50 13.21 9.27 -9.49
N LEU A 51 12.06 9.00 -8.87
CA LEU A 51 11.13 10.02 -8.37
C LEU A 51 11.47 10.55 -6.95
N GLY A 52 12.68 10.28 -6.46
CA GLY A 52 13.16 10.79 -5.18
C GLY A 52 12.59 10.07 -3.97
N ASP A 53 11.58 10.64 -3.32
CA ASP A 53 11.00 10.14 -2.07
C ASP A 53 9.74 9.29 -2.26
N TYR A 54 9.30 9.06 -3.49
CA TYR A 54 8.13 8.25 -3.86
C TYR A 54 8.51 7.24 -4.94
N ALA A 55 8.01 6.02 -4.82
CA ALA A 55 8.11 5.00 -5.86
C ALA A 55 6.92 4.04 -5.82
N ARG A 56 6.46 3.61 -7.02
CA ARG A 56 5.51 2.50 -7.15
C ARG A 56 6.27 1.18 -7.13
N PHE A 57 5.65 0.17 -6.54
CA PHE A 57 6.12 -1.21 -6.63
C PHE A 57 5.02 -2.13 -7.16
N ALA A 58 5.43 -3.22 -7.80
CA ALA A 58 4.54 -4.26 -8.32
C ALA A 58 5.10 -5.65 -8.07
N ASP A 59 4.22 -6.66 -8.14
CA ASP A 59 4.59 -8.09 -8.06
C ASP A 59 5.14 -8.58 -6.71
N LEU A 60 4.93 -7.84 -5.63
CA LEU A 60 5.32 -8.31 -4.30
C LEU A 60 4.49 -9.53 -3.90
N ALA A 61 5.15 -10.65 -3.60
CA ALA A 61 4.49 -11.93 -3.34
C ALA A 61 5.28 -12.83 -2.38
N GLY A 62 4.69 -13.93 -1.98
CA GLY A 62 5.35 -15.08 -1.37
C GLY A 62 6.19 -14.77 -0.12
N ALA A 63 7.46 -15.17 -0.16
CA ALA A 63 8.38 -15.03 0.97
C ALA A 63 8.69 -13.56 1.30
N ASP A 64 8.77 -12.68 0.28
CA ASP A 64 9.08 -11.27 0.48
C ASP A 64 7.88 -10.50 1.05
N ALA A 65 6.66 -10.86 0.68
CA ALA A 65 5.45 -10.35 1.35
C ALA A 65 5.44 -10.74 2.85
N ARG A 66 5.80 -11.97 3.18
CA ARG A 66 5.96 -12.43 4.57
C ARG A 66 7.06 -11.65 5.29
N ARG A 67 8.20 -11.44 4.64
CA ARG A 67 9.31 -10.69 5.20
C ARG A 67 8.92 -9.22 5.45
N LEU A 68 8.25 -8.58 4.51
CA LEU A 68 7.73 -7.22 4.70
C LEU A 68 6.83 -7.14 5.92
N ALA A 69 5.90 -8.08 6.09
CA ALA A 69 5.02 -8.15 7.26
C ALA A 69 5.80 -8.22 8.60
N SER A 70 6.97 -8.86 8.62
CA SER A 70 7.81 -8.94 9.83
C SER A 70 8.62 -7.67 10.10
N LEU A 71 8.92 -6.88 9.07
CA LEU A 71 9.71 -5.65 9.18
C LEU A 71 8.86 -4.43 9.52
N LEU A 72 7.59 -4.40 9.11
CA LEU A 72 6.69 -3.28 9.37
C LEU A 72 6.37 -3.15 10.88
N PRO A 73 6.37 -1.92 11.44
CA PRO A 73 5.84 -1.68 12.79
C PRO A 73 4.35 -2.05 12.87
N LYS A 74 3.87 -2.29 14.09
CA LYS A 74 2.48 -2.70 14.30
C LYS A 74 1.48 -1.73 13.67
N ASP A 75 1.65 -0.45 13.90
CA ASP A 75 0.71 0.57 13.44
C ASP A 75 0.69 0.66 11.89
N ALA A 76 1.87 0.55 11.24
CA ALA A 76 1.94 0.48 9.77
C ALA A 76 1.32 -0.80 9.20
N ARG A 77 1.38 -1.93 9.91
CA ARG A 77 0.74 -3.18 9.49
C ARG A 77 -0.77 -3.14 9.58
N ASP A 78 -1.28 -2.45 10.61
CA ASP A 78 -2.71 -2.35 10.88
C ASP A 78 -3.38 -1.24 10.07
N ASP A 79 -2.58 -0.43 9.38
CA ASP A 79 -3.05 0.67 8.54
C ASP A 79 -3.68 0.17 7.23
N ARG A 80 -4.45 1.06 6.61
CA ARG A 80 -5.17 0.86 5.36
C ARG A 80 -4.87 2.00 4.41
N GLN A 81 -4.64 1.70 3.15
CA GLN A 81 -4.66 2.72 2.12
C GLN A 81 -6.11 2.99 1.75
N ASN A 82 -6.60 4.20 2.06
CA ASN A 82 -8.01 4.55 1.84
C ASN A 82 -8.94 3.48 2.43
N ASN A 83 -9.77 2.85 1.62
CA ASN A 83 -10.68 1.79 2.02
C ASN A 83 -10.13 0.37 1.79
N ALA A 84 -8.85 0.23 1.41
CA ALA A 84 -8.24 -1.07 1.19
C ALA A 84 -8.28 -1.94 2.47
N PRO A 85 -8.16 -3.25 2.36
CA PRO A 85 -7.91 -4.11 3.51
C PRO A 85 -6.62 -3.70 4.22
N ARG A 86 -6.49 -4.07 5.51
CA ARG A 86 -5.26 -3.77 6.26
C ARG A 86 -4.06 -4.37 5.55
N ILE A 87 -2.95 -3.65 5.57
CA ILE A 87 -1.69 -4.09 4.96
C ILE A 87 -1.32 -5.51 5.40
N ILE A 88 -1.48 -5.81 6.70
CA ILE A 88 -1.16 -7.15 7.22
C ILE A 88 -2.02 -8.25 6.61
N ASP A 89 -3.30 -8.01 6.33
CA ASP A 89 -4.20 -9.00 5.78
C ASP A 89 -3.84 -9.32 4.31
N LEU A 90 -3.50 -8.29 3.53
CA LEU A 90 -3.01 -8.45 2.16
C LEU A 90 -1.66 -9.17 2.11
N LEU A 91 -0.71 -8.81 2.98
CA LEU A 91 0.58 -9.48 3.07
C LEU A 91 0.46 -10.96 3.48
N ARG A 92 -0.46 -11.29 4.39
CA ARG A 92 -0.78 -12.68 4.76
C ARG A 92 -1.36 -13.44 3.59
N ALA A 93 -2.29 -12.85 2.84
CA ALA A 93 -2.84 -13.47 1.65
C ALA A 93 -1.74 -13.76 0.62
N ALA A 94 -0.90 -12.77 0.29
CA ALA A 94 0.20 -12.93 -0.66
C ALA A 94 1.25 -13.94 -0.22
N SER A 95 1.47 -14.10 1.09
CA SER A 95 2.41 -15.10 1.62
C SER A 95 1.88 -16.54 1.57
N ARG A 96 0.57 -16.72 1.40
CA ARG A 96 -0.13 -18.00 1.47
C ARG A 96 -0.61 -18.50 0.11
N ILE A 97 -1.07 -17.59 -0.74
CA ILE A 97 -1.69 -17.90 -2.03
C ILE A 97 -0.62 -17.82 -3.11
N ASP A 98 -0.34 -18.97 -3.73
CA ASP A 98 0.64 -19.02 -4.81
C ASP A 98 0.17 -18.21 -6.02
N GLY A 99 1.08 -17.42 -6.59
CA GLY A 99 0.79 -16.53 -7.71
C GLY A 99 0.04 -15.24 -7.37
N LEU A 100 -0.41 -15.02 -6.12
CA LEU A 100 -1.00 -13.74 -5.73
C LEU A 100 0.09 -12.67 -5.68
N ALA A 101 -0.17 -11.51 -6.28
CA ALA A 101 0.73 -10.37 -6.29
C ALA A 101 0.08 -9.12 -5.68
N LEU A 102 0.89 -8.32 -5.03
CA LEU A 102 0.52 -7.03 -4.45
C LEU A 102 1.25 -5.90 -5.16
N GLU A 103 0.52 -4.80 -5.36
CA GLU A 103 1.07 -3.56 -5.88
C GLU A 103 0.73 -2.41 -4.94
N GLY A 104 1.51 -1.35 -5.03
CA GLY A 104 1.32 -0.19 -4.18
C GLY A 104 2.41 0.84 -4.38
N TYR A 105 2.67 1.59 -3.34
CA TYR A 105 3.72 2.59 -3.36
C TYR A 105 4.45 2.69 -2.02
N VAL A 106 5.63 3.27 -2.06
CA VAL A 106 6.43 3.57 -0.89
C VAL A 106 6.81 5.04 -0.89
N ILE A 107 6.69 5.66 0.28
CA ILE A 107 7.15 7.03 0.57
C ILE A 107 8.26 6.92 1.57
N ARG A 108 9.43 7.51 1.27
CA ARG A 108 10.62 7.46 2.12
C ARG A 108 11.10 8.86 2.52
N ALA A 109 12.14 8.88 3.34
CA ALA A 109 12.85 10.11 3.70
C ALA A 109 13.27 10.90 2.44
N PRO A 110 13.23 12.26 2.52
CA PRO A 110 13.09 13.08 3.72
C PRO A 110 11.65 13.36 4.15
N ARG A 111 10.65 12.70 3.58
CA ARG A 111 9.26 12.90 3.97
C ARG A 111 9.01 12.37 5.36
N ARG A 112 8.13 13.05 6.11
CA ARG A 112 7.75 12.66 7.48
C ARG A 112 6.63 11.60 7.50
N ASP A 113 5.91 11.46 6.39
CA ASP A 113 4.86 10.48 6.19
C ASP A 113 5.39 9.20 5.51
N GLU A 114 6.64 8.81 5.90
CA GLU A 114 7.23 7.57 5.42
C GLU A 114 6.30 6.39 5.67
N ARG A 115 5.98 5.65 4.59
CA ARG A 115 5.08 4.50 4.65
C ARG A 115 5.24 3.57 3.45
N VAL A 116 4.74 2.36 3.64
CA VAL A 116 4.38 1.44 2.57
C VAL A 116 2.87 1.42 2.48
N SER A 117 2.32 1.57 1.29
CA SER A 117 0.89 1.45 1.02
C SER A 117 0.66 0.35 0.00
N ILE A 118 -0.38 -0.46 0.21
CA ILE A 118 -0.82 -1.49 -0.72
C ILE A 118 -2.23 -1.10 -1.14
N ASP A 119 -2.38 -0.76 -2.41
CA ASP A 119 -3.62 -0.29 -3.00
C ASP A 119 -4.20 -1.27 -4.04
N THR A 120 -3.44 -2.32 -4.39
CA THR A 120 -3.79 -3.23 -5.48
C THR A 120 -3.47 -4.67 -5.12
N VAL A 121 -4.38 -5.56 -5.48
CA VAL A 121 -4.16 -7.01 -5.40
C VAL A 121 -4.51 -7.68 -6.73
N LEU A 122 -3.64 -8.60 -7.14
CA LEU A 122 -3.86 -9.48 -8.29
C LEU A 122 -4.01 -10.93 -7.78
N VAL A 123 -5.20 -11.49 -7.91
CA VAL A 123 -5.49 -12.86 -7.47
C VAL A 123 -5.57 -13.77 -8.70
N PRO A 124 -4.72 -14.79 -8.79
CA PRO A 124 -4.69 -15.68 -9.95
C PRO A 124 -5.97 -16.52 -10.00
N GLU A 125 -6.43 -16.84 -11.22
CA GLU A 125 -7.59 -17.69 -11.45
C GLU A 125 -7.48 -19.05 -10.77
N SER A 126 -6.28 -19.61 -10.67
CA SER A 126 -6.05 -20.86 -9.94
C SER A 126 -6.50 -20.82 -8.49
N ALA A 127 -6.31 -19.69 -7.80
CA ALA A 127 -6.78 -19.52 -6.43
C ALA A 127 -8.31 -19.38 -6.36
N ILE A 128 -8.92 -18.74 -7.36
CA ILE A 128 -10.38 -18.66 -7.48
C ILE A 128 -10.97 -20.04 -7.71
N ILE A 129 -10.42 -20.82 -8.64
CA ILE A 129 -10.86 -22.21 -8.92
C ILE A 129 -10.71 -23.08 -7.69
N ALA A 130 -9.60 -22.96 -6.98
CA ALA A 130 -9.37 -23.75 -5.76
C ALA A 130 -10.42 -23.45 -4.67
N HIS A 131 -10.97 -22.24 -4.63
CA HIS A 131 -11.98 -21.83 -3.67
C HIS A 131 -13.41 -22.15 -4.13
N THR A 132 -13.73 -21.88 -5.41
CA THR A 132 -15.10 -21.92 -5.93
C THR A 132 -15.42 -23.19 -6.74
N GLY A 133 -14.39 -23.91 -7.20
CA GLY A 133 -14.51 -25.01 -8.16
C GLY A 133 -14.74 -24.57 -9.60
N SER A 134 -14.76 -23.26 -9.89
CA SER A 134 -15.07 -22.71 -11.21
C SER A 134 -14.08 -21.61 -11.61
N PRO A 135 -13.78 -21.48 -12.92
CA PRO A 135 -12.94 -20.41 -13.43
C PRO A 135 -13.65 -19.03 -13.32
N ILE A 136 -12.88 -17.97 -13.54
CA ILE A 136 -13.40 -16.62 -13.66
C ILE A 136 -14.28 -16.52 -14.91
N ASP A 137 -15.50 -15.99 -14.75
CA ASP A 137 -16.39 -15.68 -15.88
C ASP A 137 -15.93 -14.39 -16.55
N GLU A 138 -15.45 -14.50 -17.78
CA GLU A 138 -14.95 -13.35 -18.56
C GLU A 138 -16.05 -12.43 -19.10
N ASP A 139 -17.24 -13.00 -19.32
CA ASP A 139 -18.34 -12.29 -19.99
C ASP A 139 -19.10 -11.35 -19.06
N ARG A 140 -18.74 -11.34 -17.78
CA ARG A 140 -19.43 -10.53 -16.78
C ARG A 140 -18.54 -9.46 -16.18
N TYR A 141 -19.07 -8.26 -16.20
CA TYR A 141 -18.48 -7.18 -15.38
C TYR A 141 -18.49 -7.61 -13.92
N PRO A 142 -17.39 -7.46 -13.17
CA PRO A 142 -17.33 -7.86 -11.77
C PRO A 142 -18.46 -7.23 -10.95
N SER A 143 -19.15 -8.06 -10.18
CA SER A 143 -20.26 -7.68 -9.32
C SER A 143 -19.86 -7.74 -7.85
N TYR A 144 -20.73 -7.25 -6.97
CA TYR A 144 -20.55 -7.41 -5.51
C TYR A 144 -20.36 -8.87 -5.09
N GLN A 145 -20.99 -9.82 -5.78
CA GLN A 145 -20.81 -11.26 -5.49
C GLN A 145 -19.38 -11.73 -5.82
N HIS A 146 -18.76 -11.18 -6.87
CA HIS A 146 -17.36 -11.46 -7.19
C HIS A 146 -16.42 -10.89 -6.12
N TRP A 147 -16.75 -9.70 -5.58
CA TRP A 147 -16.03 -9.16 -4.44
C TRP A 147 -16.11 -10.07 -3.21
N LEU A 148 -17.29 -10.58 -2.86
CA LEU A 148 -17.44 -11.50 -1.73
C LEU A 148 -16.59 -12.78 -1.92
N THR A 149 -16.53 -13.28 -3.15
CA THR A 149 -15.65 -14.42 -3.49
C THR A 149 -14.18 -14.03 -3.33
N LEU A 150 -13.78 -12.89 -3.83
CA LEU A 150 -12.41 -12.39 -3.69
C LEU A 150 -12.01 -12.21 -2.23
N ALA A 151 -12.88 -11.57 -1.44
CA ALA A 151 -12.67 -11.36 -0.01
C ALA A 151 -12.48 -12.69 0.75
N ALA A 152 -13.31 -13.70 0.43
CA ALA A 152 -13.20 -15.03 0.99
C ALA A 152 -11.88 -15.72 0.61
N VAL A 153 -11.45 -15.65 -0.66
CA VAL A 153 -10.16 -16.18 -1.13
C VAL A 153 -8.99 -15.52 -0.39
N LEU A 154 -9.04 -14.20 -0.24
CA LEU A 154 -8.04 -13.42 0.49
C LEU A 154 -8.06 -13.68 2.00
N GLY A 155 -9.18 -14.23 2.53
CA GLY A 155 -9.37 -14.45 3.97
C GLY A 155 -9.60 -13.14 4.73
N LEU A 156 -10.29 -12.19 4.11
CA LEU A 156 -10.66 -10.92 4.71
C LEU A 156 -11.86 -11.07 5.65
N GLY A 157 -11.92 -10.21 6.66
CA GLY A 157 -13.08 -10.14 7.55
C GLY A 157 -14.30 -9.47 6.91
N ASP A 158 -15.43 -9.58 7.60
CA ASP A 158 -16.73 -9.01 7.15
C ASP A 158 -16.73 -7.47 7.08
N ASP A 159 -15.74 -6.83 7.68
CA ASP A 159 -15.53 -5.39 7.68
C ASP A 159 -14.72 -4.89 6.44
N ALA A 160 -14.32 -5.79 5.56
CA ALA A 160 -13.59 -5.43 4.35
C ALA A 160 -14.50 -4.73 3.34
N ILE A 161 -14.02 -3.58 2.87
CA ILE A 161 -14.75 -2.73 1.93
C ILE A 161 -14.40 -3.15 0.49
N PRO A 162 -15.39 -3.20 -0.43
CA PRO A 162 -15.14 -3.49 -1.84
C PRO A 162 -14.11 -2.52 -2.44
N PRO A 163 -13.35 -2.97 -3.45
CA PRO A 163 -12.47 -2.09 -4.21
C PRO A 163 -13.28 -1.06 -5.02
N ASP A 164 -12.65 0.07 -5.31
CA ASP A 164 -13.21 1.08 -6.19
C ASP A 164 -13.30 0.57 -7.63
N GLU A 165 -12.33 -0.26 -8.02
CA GLU A 165 -12.34 -0.93 -9.32
C GLU A 165 -11.93 -2.40 -9.19
N MET A 166 -12.64 -3.26 -9.92
CA MET A 166 -12.30 -4.67 -10.06
C MET A 166 -12.47 -5.11 -11.53
N ARG A 167 -11.51 -5.85 -12.05
CA ARG A 167 -11.56 -6.37 -13.45
C ARG A 167 -10.73 -7.63 -13.62
N VAL A 168 -10.98 -8.33 -14.72
CA VAL A 168 -10.14 -9.44 -15.13
C VAL A 168 -8.99 -8.91 -15.98
N LEU A 169 -7.77 -9.33 -15.66
CA LEU A 169 -6.56 -9.03 -16.43
C LEU A 169 -5.92 -10.31 -16.96
N ILE A 170 -5.35 -10.20 -18.15
CA ILE A 170 -4.41 -11.16 -18.72
C ILE A 170 -3.09 -10.44 -18.86
N ARG A 171 -2.04 -10.93 -18.23
CA ARG A 171 -0.70 -10.33 -18.33
C ARG A 171 -0.02 -10.76 -19.62
N ASP A 172 0.77 -9.86 -20.21
CA ASP A 172 1.50 -10.11 -21.43
C ASP A 172 2.35 -11.39 -21.34
N GLY A 173 2.23 -12.25 -22.37
CA GLY A 173 2.95 -13.52 -22.44
C GLY A 173 2.40 -14.65 -21.57
N SER A 174 1.29 -14.44 -20.87
CA SER A 174 0.62 -15.45 -20.04
C SER A 174 -0.77 -15.79 -20.59
N SER A 175 -1.19 -17.05 -20.42
CA SER A 175 -2.60 -17.46 -20.58
C SER A 175 -3.38 -17.39 -19.27
N THR A 176 -2.70 -17.07 -18.16
CA THR A 176 -3.32 -17.00 -16.84
C THR A 176 -4.12 -15.72 -16.70
N ARG A 177 -5.29 -15.84 -16.10
CA ARG A 177 -6.15 -14.72 -15.76
C ARG A 177 -6.00 -14.38 -14.31
N TRP A 178 -6.16 -13.09 -13.99
CA TRP A 178 -6.20 -12.58 -12.63
C TRP A 178 -7.42 -11.71 -12.42
N TRP A 179 -7.99 -11.75 -11.23
CA TRP A 179 -8.76 -10.62 -10.73
C TRP A 179 -7.81 -9.57 -10.19
N TRP A 180 -7.87 -8.40 -10.79
CA TRP A 180 -7.23 -7.18 -10.34
C TRP A 180 -8.25 -6.36 -9.57
N ALA A 181 -7.93 -5.98 -8.35
CA ALA A 181 -8.76 -5.14 -7.49
C ALA A 181 -7.93 -3.99 -6.95
N TRP A 182 -8.48 -2.79 -7.02
CA TRP A 182 -7.79 -1.55 -6.70
C TRP A 182 -8.65 -0.64 -5.82
N TRP A 183 -8.02 0.00 -4.85
CA TRP A 183 -8.61 0.97 -3.91
C TRP A 183 -7.92 2.31 -4.07
N ASP A 184 -8.70 3.41 -4.30
CA ASP A 184 -8.21 4.79 -4.41
C ASP A 184 -8.34 5.52 -3.06
#